data_9704281c1a3570d249c7ea63f3f0bc66
#
_entry.id   9704281c1a3570d249c7ea63f3f0bc66
#
_cell.length_a   1.000
_cell.length_b   1.000
_cell.length_c   1.000
_cell.angle_alpha   90.00
_cell.angle_beta   90.00
_cell.angle_gamma   90.00
#
_symmetry.space_group_name_H-M   'P 1'
#
loop_
_entity.id
_entity.type
_entity.pdbx_description
1 polymer ?
#
loop_
_entity_poly.entity_id
_entity_poly.type
_entity_poly.pdbx_seq_one_letter_code
_entity_poly.pdbx_strand_id
1 'polypeptide(L)'
;MGQGLCSSVYKARSTLQAVIQEGGVPGYACLKQVDVDVQNAPHNIQHEIALLQRTRHANLSVLLAAFTDTPDPFTTIYNLVMPLYPIQLNDVLNSPHFQPANCSLSDVTNEDIPWIRLLGSHTYASLVSTCFQQLMQAIAYLHREGIAHRDIKPSNVLFSTDGMLKLIDLGVAWEVNMRETPPYGLLTSDGCLDRAYISDVGSGAFRAPELLFAPQNGYDAFKADIWSLGTVMAGFFTVLREEE
;
A
#
# COMPACT_ATOMS: atom_id res chain seq x y z
N MET A 1 -9.17 -9.67 -10.16
CA MET A 1 -8.45 -8.81 -9.24
C MET A 1 -6.96 -9.01 -9.53
N GLY A 2 -5.99 -8.66 -8.74
CA GLY A 2 -4.59 -8.67 -9.15
C GLY A 2 -3.86 -10.01 -8.96
N GLN A 3 -2.88 -10.30 -9.81
CA GLN A 3 -1.83 -11.28 -9.54
C GLN A 3 -0.53 -10.50 -9.35
N GLY A 4 0.09 -10.64 -8.17
CA GLY A 4 1.45 -10.19 -7.91
C GLY A 4 2.45 -11.35 -8.16
N LEU A 5 3.74 -11.07 -8.12
CA LEU A 5 4.81 -12.06 -8.35
C LEU A 5 4.69 -13.30 -7.44
N CYS A 6 4.19 -13.14 -6.21
CA CYS A 6 4.08 -14.21 -5.21
C CYS A 6 2.71 -14.25 -4.53
N SER A 7 1.73 -13.49 -4.99
CA SER A 7 0.43 -13.40 -4.33
C SER A 7 -0.74 -13.30 -5.31
N SER A 8 -1.86 -13.86 -4.92
CA SER A 8 -3.13 -13.75 -5.64
C SER A 8 -4.18 -13.08 -4.74
N VAL A 9 -4.93 -12.14 -5.31
CA VAL A 9 -5.96 -11.40 -4.59
C VAL A 9 -7.33 -11.72 -5.16
N TYR A 10 -8.22 -12.17 -4.29
CA TYR A 10 -9.58 -12.60 -4.64
C TYR A 10 -10.64 -11.76 -3.92
N LYS A 11 -11.76 -11.56 -4.60
CA LYS A 11 -12.98 -11.08 -3.98
C LYS A 11 -13.74 -12.29 -3.43
N ALA A 12 -13.86 -12.39 -2.12
CA ALA A 12 -14.57 -13.44 -1.42
C ALA A 12 -15.91 -12.94 -0.86
N ARG A 13 -16.93 -13.81 -0.80
CA ARG A 13 -18.15 -13.48 -0.05
C ARG A 13 -17.85 -13.53 1.44
N SER A 14 -18.39 -12.57 2.18
CA SER A 14 -18.18 -12.47 3.63
C SER A 14 -19.46 -12.09 4.34
N THR A 15 -19.70 -12.74 5.47
CA THR A 15 -20.77 -12.39 6.43
C THR A 15 -20.23 -11.61 7.63
N LEU A 16 -18.92 -11.30 7.64
CA LEU A 16 -18.28 -10.60 8.75
C LEU A 16 -18.74 -9.14 8.81
N GLN A 17 -19.37 -8.77 9.90
CA GLN A 17 -19.77 -7.38 10.17
C GLN A 17 -18.58 -6.43 10.26
N ALA A 18 -17.41 -6.90 10.69
CA ALA A 18 -16.17 -6.16 10.75
C ALA A 18 -15.76 -5.58 9.39
N VAL A 19 -16.11 -6.24 8.27
CA VAL A 19 -15.84 -5.68 6.91
C VAL A 19 -16.51 -4.33 6.74
N ILE A 20 -17.77 -4.21 7.16
CA ILE A 20 -18.56 -2.97 7.03
C ILE A 20 -18.04 -1.91 8.00
N GLN A 21 -17.72 -2.29 9.23
CA GLN A 21 -17.20 -1.37 10.25
C GLN A 21 -15.87 -0.72 9.84
N GLU A 22 -15.07 -1.45 9.07
CA GLU A 22 -13.78 -0.97 8.55
C GLU A 22 -13.89 -0.32 7.16
N GLY A 23 -15.10 0.01 6.72
CA GLY A 23 -15.35 0.71 5.45
C GLY A 23 -15.20 -0.16 4.20
N GLY A 24 -15.27 -1.47 4.34
CA GLY A 24 -15.28 -2.41 3.21
C GLY A 24 -16.65 -2.54 2.55
N VAL A 25 -16.65 -3.10 1.33
CA VAL A 25 -17.88 -3.38 0.58
C VAL A 25 -18.73 -4.42 1.31
N PRO A 26 -19.99 -4.11 1.66
CA PRO A 26 -20.86 -5.06 2.34
C PRO A 26 -21.00 -6.40 1.60
N GLY A 27 -20.91 -7.50 2.34
CA GLY A 27 -21.03 -8.85 1.80
C GLY A 27 -19.80 -9.40 1.08
N TYR A 28 -18.71 -8.63 1.03
CA TYR A 28 -17.48 -9.05 0.37
C TYR A 28 -16.24 -8.69 1.20
N ALA A 29 -15.24 -9.56 1.14
CA ALA A 29 -13.90 -9.32 1.69
C ALA A 29 -12.84 -9.49 0.60
N CYS A 30 -11.69 -8.90 0.82
CA CYS A 30 -10.47 -9.16 0.07
C CYS A 30 -9.76 -10.36 0.71
N LEU A 31 -9.44 -11.38 -0.07
CA LEU A 31 -8.63 -12.53 0.32
C LEU A 31 -7.30 -12.47 -0.44
N LYS A 32 -6.22 -12.14 0.26
CA LYS A 32 -4.85 -12.21 -0.26
C LYS A 32 -4.26 -13.57 0.10
N GLN A 33 -3.91 -14.34 -0.92
CA GLN A 33 -3.24 -15.64 -0.76
C GLN A 33 -1.77 -15.50 -1.14
N VAL A 34 -0.88 -15.99 -0.29
CA VAL A 34 0.56 -15.95 -0.51
C VAL A 34 1.12 -17.35 -0.30
N ASP A 35 1.76 -17.85 -1.34
CA ASP A 35 2.51 -19.08 -1.29
C ASP A 35 3.93 -18.76 -0.77
N VAL A 36 4.28 -19.34 0.39
CA VAL A 36 5.57 -19.06 1.04
C VAL A 36 6.73 -19.65 0.26
N ASP A 37 6.52 -20.77 -0.43
CA ASP A 37 7.58 -21.49 -1.12
C ASP A 37 8.07 -20.77 -2.38
N VAL A 38 7.22 -19.88 -2.93
CA VAL A 38 7.58 -18.99 -4.05
C VAL A 38 7.86 -17.55 -3.63
N GLN A 39 7.70 -17.23 -2.35
CA GLN A 39 7.98 -15.89 -1.86
C GLN A 39 9.48 -15.63 -1.74
N ASN A 40 9.96 -14.61 -2.46
CA ASN A 40 11.35 -14.18 -2.40
C ASN A 40 11.49 -12.87 -1.60
N ALA A 41 12.65 -12.69 -0.97
CA ALA A 41 13.01 -11.40 -0.40
C ALA A 41 12.84 -10.29 -1.47
N PRO A 42 12.38 -9.11 -1.11
CA PRO A 42 12.16 -8.58 0.25
C PRO A 42 10.80 -8.92 0.89
N HIS A 43 9.91 -9.60 0.18
CA HIS A 43 8.59 -9.94 0.70
C HIS A 43 8.66 -10.92 1.87
N ASN A 44 7.90 -10.64 2.94
CA ASN A 44 7.80 -11.50 4.12
C ASN A 44 6.38 -11.49 4.67
N ILE A 45 5.61 -12.53 4.35
CA ILE A 45 4.20 -12.63 4.76
C ILE A 45 4.02 -12.73 6.28
N GLN A 46 4.93 -13.39 6.99
CA GLN A 46 4.83 -13.52 8.45
C GLN A 46 5.06 -12.15 9.11
N HIS A 47 6.01 -11.38 8.59
CA HIS A 47 6.24 -10.01 9.05
C HIS A 47 5.07 -9.09 8.70
N GLU A 48 4.52 -9.18 7.49
CA GLU A 48 3.32 -8.43 7.08
C GLU A 48 2.14 -8.69 8.04
N ILE A 49 1.88 -9.97 8.37
CA ILE A 49 0.82 -10.33 9.31
C ILE A 49 1.08 -9.72 10.70
N ALA A 50 2.31 -9.83 11.21
CA ALA A 50 2.68 -9.27 12.50
C ALA A 50 2.51 -7.75 12.55
N LEU A 51 2.87 -7.04 11.48
CA LEU A 51 2.65 -5.59 11.36
C LEU A 51 1.16 -5.26 11.33
N LEU A 52 0.37 -5.92 10.47
CA LEU A 52 -1.06 -5.69 10.33
C LEU A 52 -1.84 -6.01 11.62
N GLN A 53 -1.38 -6.95 12.44
CA GLN A 53 -2.01 -7.28 13.73
C GLN A 53 -1.83 -6.19 14.78
N ARG A 54 -0.74 -5.47 14.77
CA ARG A 54 -0.40 -4.45 15.79
C ARG A 54 -0.64 -3.01 15.35
N THR A 55 -0.65 -2.73 14.04
CA THR A 55 -0.92 -1.37 13.53
C THR A 55 -2.42 -1.08 13.52
N ARG A 56 -2.81 0.10 13.99
CA ARG A 56 -4.20 0.56 13.98
C ARG A 56 -4.24 2.06 13.70
N HIS A 57 -4.69 2.42 12.51
CA HIS A 57 -4.87 3.81 12.10
C HIS A 57 -6.01 3.93 11.10
N ALA A 58 -6.77 5.03 11.12
CA ALA A 58 -7.93 5.25 10.25
C ALA A 58 -7.58 5.13 8.76
N ASN A 59 -6.37 5.52 8.37
CA ASN A 59 -5.89 5.52 6.98
C ASN A 59 -4.98 4.32 6.65
N LEU A 60 -4.98 3.27 7.45
CA LEU A 60 -4.36 1.98 7.13
C LEU A 60 -5.42 0.91 6.93
N SER A 61 -5.12 -0.06 6.09
CA SER A 61 -5.93 -1.27 6.00
C SER A 61 -5.75 -2.12 7.26
N VAL A 62 -6.77 -2.86 7.63
CA VAL A 62 -6.76 -3.74 8.79
C VAL A 62 -6.79 -5.21 8.38
N LEU A 63 -6.17 -6.06 9.18
CA LEU A 63 -6.29 -7.51 9.07
C LEU A 63 -7.52 -7.96 9.88
N LEU A 64 -8.49 -8.59 9.21
CA LEU A 64 -9.69 -9.15 9.85
C LEU A 64 -9.44 -10.56 10.35
N ALA A 65 -8.73 -11.38 9.57
CA ALA A 65 -8.33 -12.72 9.93
C ALA A 65 -7.09 -13.14 9.11
N ALA A 66 -6.28 -14.04 9.66
CA ALA A 66 -5.24 -14.74 8.93
C ALA A 66 -5.29 -16.22 9.29
N PHE A 67 -5.09 -17.08 8.31
CA PHE A 67 -5.00 -18.53 8.49
C PHE A 67 -4.08 -19.14 7.43
N THR A 68 -3.60 -20.32 7.71
CA THR A 68 -2.76 -21.09 6.78
C THR A 68 -3.54 -22.26 6.21
N ASP A 69 -3.24 -22.61 4.97
CA ASP A 69 -3.72 -23.79 4.30
C ASP A 69 -2.53 -24.59 3.76
N THR A 70 -2.61 -25.90 3.84
CA THR A 70 -1.56 -26.83 3.37
C THR A 70 -2.21 -27.83 2.42
N PRO A 71 -2.44 -27.42 1.15
CA PRO A 71 -3.11 -28.28 0.16
C PRO A 71 -2.35 -29.58 -0.11
N ASP A 72 -1.05 -29.60 0.11
CA ASP A 72 -0.18 -30.74 0.01
C ASP A 72 0.99 -30.64 1.03
N PRO A 73 1.78 -31.70 1.27
CA PRO A 73 2.86 -31.68 2.26
C PRO A 73 4.01 -30.70 2.00
N PHE A 74 4.06 -30.11 0.81
CA PHE A 74 5.17 -29.24 0.37
C PHE A 74 4.75 -27.79 0.17
N THR A 75 3.45 -27.49 0.24
CA THR A 75 2.93 -26.16 -0.06
C THR A 75 2.25 -25.55 1.17
N THR A 76 2.70 -24.39 1.59
CA THR A 76 2.05 -23.60 2.66
C THR A 76 1.55 -22.29 2.11
N ILE A 77 0.22 -22.11 2.14
CA ILE A 77 -0.44 -20.89 1.68
C ILE A 77 -0.94 -20.09 2.88
N TYR A 78 -0.49 -18.86 3.00
CA TYR A 78 -1.06 -17.89 3.93
C TYR A 78 -2.22 -17.16 3.30
N ASN A 79 -3.32 -17.09 4.04
CA ASN A 79 -4.54 -16.42 3.65
C ASN A 79 -4.80 -15.22 4.57
N LEU A 80 -4.83 -14.01 4.02
CA LEU A 80 -5.15 -12.79 4.73
C LEU A 80 -6.53 -12.32 4.30
N VAL A 81 -7.42 -12.14 5.27
CA VAL A 81 -8.75 -11.59 5.06
C VAL A 81 -8.74 -10.13 5.49
N MET A 82 -9.09 -9.25 4.58
CA MET A 82 -9.11 -7.80 4.77
C MET A 82 -10.42 -7.21 4.23
N PRO A 83 -10.80 -5.98 4.60
CA PRO A 83 -11.91 -5.29 3.97
C PRO A 83 -11.65 -5.14 2.46
N LEU A 84 -12.66 -5.33 1.64
CA LEU A 84 -12.60 -5.05 0.20
C LEU A 84 -12.92 -3.58 -0.02
N TYR A 85 -11.94 -2.78 -0.38
CA TYR A 85 -12.14 -1.39 -0.73
C TYR A 85 -12.46 -1.24 -2.22
N PRO A 86 -13.47 -0.42 -2.58
CA PRO A 86 -14.04 -0.44 -3.93
C PRO A 86 -13.22 0.29 -4.99
N ILE A 87 -12.37 1.24 -4.61
CA ILE A 87 -11.70 2.16 -5.53
C ILE A 87 -10.22 2.25 -5.18
N GLN A 88 -9.38 2.22 -6.18
CA GLN A 88 -7.94 2.41 -6.09
C GLN A 88 -7.57 3.83 -6.57
N LEU A 89 -6.59 4.47 -5.92
CA LEU A 89 -6.15 5.81 -6.34
C LEU A 89 -5.65 5.82 -7.80
N ASN A 90 -5.03 4.74 -8.24
CA ASN A 90 -4.59 4.59 -9.63
C ASN A 90 -5.74 4.74 -10.63
N ASP A 91 -6.92 4.17 -10.34
CA ASP A 91 -8.10 4.29 -11.19
C ASP A 91 -8.61 5.74 -11.23
N VAL A 92 -8.50 6.45 -10.11
CA VAL A 92 -8.87 7.87 -10.02
C VAL A 92 -7.93 8.73 -10.87
N LEU A 93 -6.61 8.56 -10.71
CA LEU A 93 -5.58 9.34 -11.42
C LEU A 93 -5.61 9.11 -12.94
N ASN A 94 -5.95 7.90 -13.37
CA ASN A 94 -6.05 7.53 -14.78
C ASN A 94 -7.43 7.89 -15.40
N SER A 95 -8.38 8.37 -14.59
CA SER A 95 -9.69 8.76 -15.10
C SER A 95 -9.60 10.04 -15.94
N PRO A 96 -10.19 10.06 -17.16
CA PRO A 96 -10.20 11.27 -18.00
C PRO A 96 -10.99 12.43 -17.36
N HIS A 97 -11.80 12.13 -16.34
CA HIS A 97 -12.57 13.12 -15.59
C HIS A 97 -11.79 13.73 -14.43
N PHE A 98 -10.66 13.13 -14.05
CA PHE A 98 -9.80 13.62 -12.99
C PHE A 98 -8.64 14.41 -13.57
N GLN A 99 -8.89 15.69 -13.88
CA GLN A 99 -7.87 16.59 -14.44
C GLN A 99 -7.96 18.00 -13.83
N PRO A 100 -6.81 18.68 -13.61
CA PRO A 100 -6.77 20.05 -13.08
C PRO A 100 -7.57 21.08 -13.88
N ALA A 101 -7.64 20.90 -15.20
CA ALA A 101 -8.36 21.80 -16.10
C ALA A 101 -9.89 21.62 -16.03
N ASN A 102 -10.38 20.50 -15.55
CA ASN A 102 -11.81 20.16 -15.47
C ASN A 102 -12.34 20.39 -14.04
N CYS A 103 -11.92 21.47 -13.40
CA CYS A 103 -12.22 21.77 -11.99
C CYS A 103 -13.72 21.95 -11.66
N SER A 104 -14.62 21.85 -12.62
CA SER A 104 -16.06 21.83 -12.40
C SER A 104 -16.57 20.40 -12.62
N LEU A 105 -16.58 19.61 -11.56
CA LEU A 105 -17.26 18.31 -11.53
C LEU A 105 -18.79 18.46 -11.57
N SER A 106 -19.30 19.70 -11.69
CA SER A 106 -20.73 20.03 -11.71
C SER A 106 -21.48 19.43 -12.90
N ASP A 107 -20.80 19.16 -14.00
CA ASP A 107 -21.40 18.69 -15.24
C ASP A 107 -21.33 17.16 -15.41
N VAL A 108 -20.66 16.49 -14.48
CA VAL A 108 -20.56 15.02 -14.47
C VAL A 108 -21.69 14.48 -13.60
N THR A 109 -22.65 13.81 -14.23
CA THR A 109 -23.71 13.13 -13.48
C THR A 109 -23.10 12.03 -12.61
N ASN A 110 -23.44 12.03 -11.33
CA ASN A 110 -22.89 11.13 -10.30
C ASN A 110 -23.05 9.62 -10.60
N GLU A 111 -23.78 9.24 -11.64
CA GLU A 111 -24.08 7.83 -11.95
C GLU A 111 -22.98 7.15 -12.75
N ASP A 112 -22.20 7.91 -13.52
CA ASP A 112 -21.21 7.35 -14.46
C ASP A 112 -19.81 7.19 -13.86
N ILE A 113 -19.53 7.82 -12.70
CA ILE A 113 -18.20 7.80 -12.10
C ILE A 113 -18.28 7.41 -10.62
N PRO A 114 -18.08 6.14 -10.29
CA PRO A 114 -18.24 5.60 -8.93
C PRO A 114 -17.44 6.34 -7.85
N TRP A 115 -16.23 6.82 -8.18
CA TRP A 115 -15.36 7.49 -7.22
C TRP A 115 -15.81 8.91 -6.87
N ILE A 116 -16.47 9.66 -7.77
CA ILE A 116 -17.02 11.00 -7.48
C ILE A 116 -18.09 10.90 -6.40
N ARG A 117 -19.00 9.96 -6.55
CA ARG A 117 -20.05 9.70 -5.56
C ARG A 117 -19.49 9.34 -4.20
N LEU A 118 -18.42 8.54 -4.20
CA LEU A 118 -17.81 8.03 -2.98
C LEU A 118 -17.02 9.11 -2.23
N LEU A 119 -16.20 9.87 -2.96
CA LEU A 119 -15.28 10.83 -2.34
C LEU A 119 -15.97 12.15 -1.95
N GLY A 120 -17.20 12.39 -2.40
CA GLY A 120 -18.02 13.54 -1.97
C GLY A 120 -17.36 14.90 -2.19
N SER A 121 -16.23 14.94 -2.91
CA SER A 121 -15.45 16.15 -3.12
C SER A 121 -16.05 17.00 -4.24
N HIS A 122 -16.20 18.28 -3.97
CA HIS A 122 -16.79 19.22 -4.92
C HIS A 122 -15.75 19.89 -5.80
N THR A 123 -14.47 19.79 -5.49
CA THR A 123 -13.38 20.37 -6.28
C THR A 123 -12.17 19.44 -6.33
N TYR A 124 -11.43 19.50 -7.43
CA TYR A 124 -10.14 18.82 -7.59
C TYR A 124 -9.17 19.15 -6.45
N ALA A 125 -9.02 20.42 -6.12
CA ALA A 125 -8.09 20.87 -5.08
C ALA A 125 -8.44 20.33 -3.69
N SER A 126 -9.73 20.24 -3.34
CA SER A 126 -10.16 19.68 -2.05
C SER A 126 -9.87 18.18 -1.98
N LEU A 127 -10.10 17.45 -3.06
CA LEU A 127 -9.78 16.02 -3.12
C LEU A 127 -8.28 15.76 -2.98
N VAL A 128 -7.45 16.48 -3.75
CA VAL A 128 -5.98 16.38 -3.66
C VAL A 128 -5.50 16.68 -2.24
N SER A 129 -6.00 17.77 -1.65
CA SER A 129 -5.64 18.17 -0.27
C SER A 129 -6.02 17.08 0.75
N THR A 130 -7.23 16.53 0.63
CA THR A 130 -7.71 15.46 1.52
C THR A 130 -6.90 14.18 1.37
N CYS A 131 -6.63 13.75 0.14
CA CYS A 131 -5.79 12.58 -0.13
C CYS A 131 -4.39 12.75 0.45
N PHE A 132 -3.77 13.91 0.23
CA PHE A 132 -2.45 14.21 0.78
C PHE A 132 -2.43 14.17 2.30
N GLN A 133 -3.38 14.84 2.93
CA GLN A 133 -3.47 14.87 4.39
C GLN A 133 -3.63 13.47 4.98
N GLN A 134 -4.52 12.65 4.43
CA GLN A 134 -4.78 11.31 4.93
C GLN A 134 -3.61 10.35 4.68
N LEU A 135 -2.96 10.44 3.50
CA LEU A 135 -1.78 9.64 3.21
C LEU A 135 -0.60 10.02 4.11
N MET A 136 -0.37 11.32 4.32
CA MET A 136 0.62 11.80 5.28
C MET A 136 0.36 11.30 6.70
N GLN A 137 -0.90 11.29 7.15
CA GLN A 137 -1.26 10.79 8.48
C GLN A 137 -0.95 9.29 8.63
N ALA A 138 -1.23 8.48 7.59
CA ALA A 138 -0.89 7.05 7.58
C ALA A 138 0.63 6.84 7.68
N ILE A 139 1.41 7.55 6.86
CA ILE A 139 2.87 7.44 6.83
C ILE A 139 3.48 7.94 8.14
N ALA A 140 3.03 9.09 8.64
CA ALA A 140 3.49 9.63 9.91
C ALA A 140 3.19 8.70 11.10
N TYR A 141 2.06 7.99 11.06
CA TYR A 141 1.76 6.96 12.05
C TYR A 141 2.76 5.80 11.96
N LEU A 142 2.97 5.22 10.76
CA LEU A 142 3.91 4.11 10.57
C LEU A 142 5.33 4.52 11.00
N HIS A 143 5.81 5.69 10.58
CA HIS A 143 7.14 6.18 10.93
C HIS A 143 7.32 6.37 12.44
N ARG A 144 6.28 6.83 13.13
CA ARG A 144 6.27 6.97 14.60
C ARG A 144 6.35 5.62 15.31
N GLU A 145 5.74 4.57 14.72
CA GLU A 145 5.86 3.18 15.18
C GLU A 145 7.19 2.52 14.76
N GLY A 146 8.09 3.25 14.11
CA GLY A 146 9.36 2.74 13.62
C GLY A 146 9.24 1.86 12.37
N ILE A 147 8.17 2.01 11.59
CA ILE A 147 7.88 1.20 10.40
C ILE A 147 7.97 2.08 9.15
N ALA A 148 8.80 1.70 8.18
CA ALA A 148 8.82 2.25 6.84
C ALA A 148 8.06 1.32 5.88
N HIS A 149 7.19 1.87 5.04
CA HIS A 149 6.33 1.12 4.14
C HIS A 149 7.10 0.52 2.95
N ARG A 150 7.98 1.30 2.34
CA ARG A 150 8.88 1.00 1.22
C ARG A 150 8.22 0.69 -0.15
N ASP A 151 6.90 0.74 -0.25
CA ASP A 151 6.18 0.57 -1.54
C ASP A 151 4.96 1.49 -1.63
N ILE A 152 5.17 2.79 -1.38
CA ILE A 152 4.11 3.80 -1.49
C ILE A 152 3.92 4.15 -2.96
N LYS A 153 2.74 3.82 -3.50
CA LYS A 153 2.34 4.06 -4.90
C LYS A 153 0.82 4.15 -5.00
N PRO A 154 0.26 4.69 -6.10
CA PRO A 154 -1.19 4.84 -6.25
C PRO A 154 -1.96 3.53 -6.18
N SER A 155 -1.38 2.41 -6.63
CA SER A 155 -2.02 1.09 -6.56
C SER A 155 -2.11 0.53 -5.13
N ASN A 156 -1.29 1.03 -4.20
CA ASN A 156 -1.35 0.68 -2.77
C ASN A 156 -2.19 1.67 -1.94
N VAL A 157 -2.89 2.60 -2.60
CA VAL A 157 -3.79 3.56 -1.97
C VAL A 157 -5.21 3.31 -2.46
N LEU A 158 -6.09 2.89 -1.56
CA LEU A 158 -7.49 2.61 -1.86
C LEU A 158 -8.41 3.54 -1.07
N PHE A 159 -9.69 3.54 -1.42
CA PHE A 159 -10.72 4.28 -0.72
C PHE A 159 -11.79 3.31 -0.20
N SER A 160 -12.15 3.48 1.05
CA SER A 160 -13.27 2.78 1.69
C SER A 160 -14.61 3.27 1.16
N THR A 161 -15.68 2.56 1.48
CA THR A 161 -17.05 2.89 1.03
C THR A 161 -17.58 4.23 1.56
N ASP A 162 -16.94 4.79 2.57
CA ASP A 162 -17.21 6.13 3.13
C ASP A 162 -16.21 7.20 2.66
N GLY A 163 -15.34 6.87 1.69
CA GLY A 163 -14.41 7.80 1.07
C GLY A 163 -13.11 8.04 1.84
N MET A 164 -12.84 7.28 2.90
CA MET A 164 -11.57 7.37 3.62
C MET A 164 -10.46 6.67 2.86
N LEU A 165 -9.30 7.32 2.75
CA LEU A 165 -8.11 6.73 2.18
C LEU A 165 -7.58 5.61 3.07
N LYS A 166 -7.17 4.51 2.46
CA LYS A 166 -6.57 3.34 3.09
C LYS A 166 -5.28 2.96 2.39
N LEU A 167 -4.15 3.14 3.06
CA LEU A 167 -2.86 2.63 2.61
C LEU A 167 -2.80 1.13 2.93
N ILE A 168 -2.43 0.32 1.94
CA ILE A 168 -2.41 -1.15 2.02
C ILE A 168 -1.00 -1.69 1.76
N ASP A 169 -0.82 -2.99 2.01
CA ASP A 169 0.34 -3.81 1.63
C ASP A 169 1.65 -3.46 2.35
N LEU A 170 1.83 -4.07 3.51
CA LEU A 170 3.07 -4.01 4.30
C LEU A 170 4.06 -5.16 3.99
N GLY A 171 3.89 -5.83 2.84
CA GLY A 171 4.65 -7.03 2.49
C GLY A 171 6.15 -6.83 2.32
N VAL A 172 6.59 -5.58 2.06
CA VAL A 172 8.02 -5.20 1.97
C VAL A 172 8.42 -4.17 3.03
N ALA A 173 7.56 -3.94 4.03
CA ALA A 173 7.83 -2.96 5.08
C ALA A 173 9.11 -3.32 5.86
N TRP A 174 9.79 -2.28 6.32
CA TRP A 174 10.97 -2.38 7.18
C TRP A 174 10.67 -1.76 8.55
N GLU A 175 11.23 -2.37 9.57
CA GLU A 175 11.08 -1.92 10.94
C GLU A 175 12.44 -1.58 11.54
N VAL A 176 12.50 -0.54 12.37
CA VAL A 176 13.68 -0.23 13.19
C VAL A 176 14.06 -1.47 14.00
N ASN A 177 15.34 -1.82 14.01
CA ASN A 177 15.92 -3.05 14.56
C ASN A 177 15.71 -4.33 13.73
N MET A 178 15.00 -4.28 12.58
CA MET A 178 15.00 -5.38 11.64
C MET A 178 16.37 -5.53 10.99
N ARG A 179 16.97 -6.71 11.14
CA ARG A 179 18.28 -6.99 10.52
C ARG A 179 18.08 -7.42 9.08
N GLU A 180 18.50 -6.58 8.16
CA GLU A 180 18.71 -6.98 6.77
C GLU A 180 20.19 -7.33 6.56
N THR A 181 20.46 -8.39 5.80
CA THR A 181 21.83 -8.74 5.43
C THR A 181 22.34 -7.74 4.39
N PRO A 182 23.44 -7.03 4.66
CA PRO A 182 24.03 -6.16 3.66
C PRO A 182 24.38 -6.94 2.39
N PRO A 183 24.18 -6.36 1.19
CA PRO A 183 24.66 -6.98 -0.02
C PRO A 183 26.17 -7.19 0.06
N TYR A 184 26.64 -8.35 -0.40
CA TYR A 184 28.06 -8.76 -0.46
C TYR A 184 28.76 -9.07 0.88
N GLY A 185 28.04 -9.41 1.94
CA GLY A 185 28.68 -9.89 3.17
C GLY A 185 29.55 -8.85 3.88
N LEU A 186 29.36 -7.57 3.59
CA LEU A 186 29.98 -6.47 4.33
C LEU A 186 29.43 -6.48 5.76
N LEU A 187 30.14 -7.18 6.65
CA LEU A 187 29.94 -7.04 8.09
C LEU A 187 30.44 -5.63 8.46
N THR A 188 29.54 -4.66 8.50
CA THR A 188 29.86 -3.39 9.18
C THR A 188 29.96 -3.72 10.66
N SER A 189 31.13 -3.48 11.24
CA SER A 189 31.46 -3.72 12.66
C SER A 189 30.54 -2.98 13.64
N ASP A 190 29.81 -2.01 13.13
CA ASP A 190 28.81 -1.23 13.84
C ASP A 190 27.46 -1.57 13.23
N GLY A 191 26.80 -2.59 13.72
CA GLY A 191 25.45 -2.97 13.26
C GLY A 191 24.50 -1.79 13.36
N CYS A 192 24.46 -0.95 12.34
CA CYS A 192 23.58 0.20 12.27
C CYS A 192 22.16 -0.34 12.05
N LEU A 193 21.43 -0.47 13.17
CA LEU A 193 20.06 -1.00 13.18
C LEU A 193 19.05 -0.02 12.56
N ASP A 194 19.51 1.17 12.18
CA ASP A 194 18.68 2.26 11.65
C ASP A 194 18.69 2.37 10.14
N ARG A 195 19.33 1.44 9.42
CA ARG A 195 19.44 1.47 7.97
C ARG A 195 18.93 0.19 7.32
N ALA A 196 18.16 0.36 6.28
CA ALA A 196 17.74 -0.73 5.40
C ALA A 196 18.81 -0.99 4.32
N TYR A 197 18.97 -2.22 3.91
CA TYR A 197 19.98 -2.64 2.93
C TYR A 197 19.36 -3.24 1.67
N ILE A 198 18.14 -3.76 1.74
CA ILE A 198 17.47 -4.30 0.56
C ILE A 198 16.99 -3.12 -0.28
N SER A 199 17.59 -2.93 -1.43
CA SER A 199 17.29 -1.83 -2.37
C SER A 199 16.27 -2.24 -3.44
N ASP A 200 16.00 -3.54 -3.63
CA ASP A 200 15.00 -4.00 -4.60
C ASP A 200 13.59 -3.93 -4.01
N VAL A 201 13.22 -2.72 -3.61
CA VAL A 201 11.91 -2.34 -3.09
C VAL A 201 11.44 -1.07 -3.79
N GLY A 202 10.14 -0.79 -3.66
CA GLY A 202 9.50 0.33 -4.34
C GLY A 202 9.26 0.06 -5.82
N SER A 203 8.33 0.76 -6.40
CA SER A 203 7.83 0.50 -7.75
C SER A 203 8.16 1.65 -8.70
N GLY A 204 8.78 1.34 -9.86
CA GLY A 204 8.96 2.22 -11.00
C GLY A 204 9.30 3.68 -10.64
N ALA A 205 8.49 4.61 -11.12
CA ALA A 205 8.66 6.06 -10.92
C ALA A 205 8.55 6.53 -9.45
N PHE A 206 8.04 5.69 -8.54
CA PHE A 206 7.87 6.02 -7.12
C PHE A 206 9.10 5.66 -6.28
N ARG A 207 10.07 4.95 -6.85
CA ARG A 207 11.30 4.52 -6.19
C ARG A 207 12.21 5.71 -5.93
N ALA A 208 12.69 5.85 -4.71
CA ALA A 208 13.64 6.90 -4.33
C ALA A 208 15.01 6.70 -5.03
N PRO A 209 15.71 7.79 -5.39
CA PRO A 209 16.95 7.70 -6.15
C PRO A 209 18.05 6.91 -5.43
N GLU A 210 18.12 6.96 -4.10
CA GLU A 210 19.08 6.17 -3.32
C GLU A 210 18.87 4.67 -3.46
N LEU A 211 17.66 4.21 -3.79
CA LEU A 211 17.36 2.80 -4.05
C LEU A 211 17.86 2.35 -5.43
N LEU A 212 17.93 3.28 -6.40
CA LEU A 212 18.40 2.98 -7.76
C LEU A 212 19.92 2.74 -7.81
N PHE A 213 20.67 3.34 -6.89
CA PHE A 213 22.13 3.26 -6.87
C PHE A 213 22.66 2.20 -5.90
N ALA A 214 21.81 1.35 -5.33
CA ALA A 214 22.15 0.26 -4.44
C ALA A 214 23.21 0.65 -3.38
N PRO A 215 22.89 1.49 -2.41
CA PRO A 215 23.88 2.09 -1.51
C PRO A 215 24.56 1.01 -0.67
N GLN A 216 25.89 0.91 -0.81
CA GLN A 216 26.69 -0.07 -0.07
C GLN A 216 26.54 0.07 1.46
N ASN A 217 26.25 1.29 1.93
CA ASN A 217 26.12 1.61 3.35
C ASN A 217 24.66 1.61 3.83
N GLY A 218 23.73 1.00 3.07
CA GLY A 218 22.31 1.04 3.35
C GLY A 218 21.71 2.44 3.14
N TYR A 219 20.42 2.56 3.31
CA TYR A 219 19.65 3.80 3.12
C TYR A 219 18.68 4.03 4.28
N ASP A 220 18.19 5.26 4.37
CA ASP A 220 17.14 5.65 5.31
C ASP A 220 15.77 5.33 4.68
N ALA A 221 15.13 4.26 5.15
CA ALA A 221 13.85 3.78 4.60
C ALA A 221 12.71 4.80 4.81
N PHE A 222 12.76 5.60 5.87
CA PHE A 222 11.76 6.63 6.12
C PHE A 222 11.85 7.78 5.10
N LYS A 223 13.07 8.17 4.71
CA LYS A 223 13.26 9.18 3.65
C LYS A 223 12.84 8.67 2.28
N ALA A 224 13.05 7.38 2.01
CA ALA A 224 12.56 6.76 0.77
C ALA A 224 11.03 6.79 0.69
N ASP A 225 10.31 6.57 1.80
CA ASP A 225 8.85 6.73 1.86
C ASP A 225 8.43 8.18 1.58
N ILE A 226 9.14 9.17 2.10
CA ILE A 226 8.83 10.59 1.85
C ILE A 226 9.03 10.96 0.37
N TRP A 227 10.06 10.41 -0.27
CA TRP A 227 10.23 10.55 -1.73
C TRP A 227 9.04 9.97 -2.48
N SER A 228 8.66 8.72 -2.18
CA SER A 228 7.52 8.03 -2.80
C SER A 228 6.22 8.80 -2.60
N LEU A 229 5.97 9.33 -1.39
CA LEU A 229 4.84 10.22 -1.11
C LEU A 229 4.85 11.45 -2.03
N GLY A 230 5.99 12.14 -2.16
CA GLY A 230 6.15 13.30 -3.03
C GLY A 230 5.83 12.96 -4.49
N THR A 231 6.27 11.80 -4.96
CA THR A 231 6.03 11.32 -6.33
C THR A 231 4.56 10.98 -6.55
N VAL A 232 3.88 10.31 -5.60
CA VAL A 232 2.44 10.08 -5.65
C VAL A 232 1.69 11.41 -5.73
N MET A 233 2.10 12.41 -4.96
CA MET A 233 1.49 13.75 -5.00
C MET A 233 1.74 14.47 -6.33
N ALA A 234 2.92 14.31 -6.93
CA ALA A 234 3.18 14.83 -8.28
C ALA A 234 2.23 14.20 -9.32
N GLY A 235 1.86 12.94 -9.14
CA GLY A 235 0.91 12.23 -10.00
C GLY A 235 -0.47 12.87 -10.09
N PHE A 236 -0.89 13.65 -9.08
CA PHE A 236 -2.12 14.44 -9.17
C PHE A 236 -2.03 15.59 -10.18
N PHE A 237 -0.85 16.07 -10.50
CA PHE A 237 -0.64 17.21 -11.41
C PHE A 237 -0.02 16.80 -12.75
N THR A 238 0.42 15.55 -12.87
CA THR A 238 1.07 15.00 -14.06
C THR A 238 0.53 13.60 -14.34
N VAL A 239 0.55 13.18 -15.60
CA VAL A 239 0.19 11.80 -15.96
C VAL A 239 1.42 10.91 -15.70
N LEU A 240 1.63 10.53 -14.45
CA LEU A 240 2.61 9.50 -14.09
C LEU A 240 1.94 8.14 -14.29
N ARG A 241 2.33 7.41 -15.32
CA ARG A 241 1.88 6.04 -15.55
C ARG A 241 2.80 5.08 -14.80
N GLU A 242 2.21 4.10 -14.12
CA GLU A 242 2.94 2.90 -13.73
C GLU A 242 3.26 2.15 -15.04
N GLU A 243 4.52 1.91 -15.34
CA GLU A 243 4.91 0.97 -16.39
C GLU A 243 4.69 -0.44 -15.81
N GLU A 244 3.91 -1.26 -16.51
CA GLU A 244 3.64 -2.67 -16.20
C GLU A 244 4.90 -3.53 -16.32
#